data_09d4a88c9099286d4a1c5126afd02c40
#
_entry.id   09d4a88c9099286d4a1c5126afd02c40
#
_cell.length_a   1.000
_cell.length_b   1.000
_cell.length_c   1.000
_cell.angle_alpha   90.00
_cell.angle_beta   90.00
_cell.angle_gamma   90.00
#
_symmetry.space_group_name_H-M   'P 1'
#
loop_
_entity.id
_entity.type
_entity.pdbx_description
1 polymer ?
#
loop_
_entity_poly.entity_id
_entity_poly.type
_entity_poly.pdbx_seq_one_letter_code
_entity_poly.pdbx_strand_id
1 'polypeptide(L)'
;MQTLNVGAGRTDEEYKEAEDQRRADLLANSRSDANYFFVAAGLAALGTGLLPVRLNILVSIGVLDLLGLYGRSLNPVYPLAMYGAAAAWVIMLLALGFAGRNGHRWAFLAGMLLYGADMIALIAMFSLWVFGVHAFFVFKWFQGQKALKDLQDPGASTF
;
A
#
# COMPACT_ATOMS: atom_id res chain seq x y z
N MET A 1 3.74 57.24 -15.36
CA MET A 1 3.42 56.01 -16.04
C MET A 1 4.52 55.00 -15.70
N GLN A 2 4.29 54.18 -14.67
CA GLN A 2 5.22 53.11 -14.31
C GLN A 2 4.84 51.89 -15.15
N THR A 3 5.67 51.52 -16.08
CA THR A 3 5.58 50.24 -16.80
C THR A 3 5.91 49.14 -15.81
N LEU A 4 4.87 48.44 -15.36
CA LEU A 4 5.00 47.17 -14.65
C LEU A 4 5.79 46.21 -15.55
N ASN A 5 7.01 45.92 -15.17
CA ASN A 5 7.88 44.94 -15.81
C ASN A 5 7.39 43.54 -15.38
N VAL A 6 6.29 43.08 -15.99
CA VAL A 6 5.73 41.75 -15.80
C VAL A 6 6.47 40.84 -16.77
N GLY A 7 7.61 40.28 -16.31
CA GLY A 7 8.33 39.35 -17.15
C GLY A 7 9.79 39.08 -16.73
N ALA A 8 10.08 39.13 -15.43
CA ALA A 8 11.30 38.48 -14.94
C ALA A 8 11.05 36.95 -15.00
N GLY A 9 11.36 36.35 -16.17
CA GLY A 9 11.40 34.90 -16.30
C GLY A 9 12.34 34.34 -15.23
N ARG A 10 11.93 33.24 -14.58
CA ARG A 10 12.81 32.51 -13.67
C ARG A 10 14.12 32.22 -14.39
N THR A 11 15.23 32.33 -13.69
CA THR A 11 16.55 31.97 -14.21
C THR A 11 16.62 30.44 -14.39
N ASP A 12 17.48 29.95 -15.28
CA ASP A 12 17.68 28.51 -15.48
C ASP A 12 18.07 27.79 -14.19
N GLU A 13 18.75 28.50 -13.27
CA GLU A 13 19.10 27.99 -11.93
C GLU A 13 17.87 27.81 -11.06
N GLU A 14 16.95 28.78 -11.02
CA GLU A 14 15.70 28.68 -10.25
C GLU A 14 14.78 27.55 -10.78
N TYR A 15 14.79 27.33 -12.11
CA TYR A 15 14.06 26.19 -12.70
C TYR A 15 14.65 24.85 -12.27
N LYS A 16 15.97 24.74 -12.25
CA LYS A 16 16.68 23.53 -11.85
C LYS A 16 16.47 23.22 -10.37
N GLU A 17 16.60 24.22 -9.51
CA GLU A 17 16.34 24.08 -8.07
C GLU A 17 14.90 23.64 -7.78
N ALA A 18 13.92 24.24 -8.46
CA ALA A 18 12.52 23.85 -8.32
C ALA A 18 12.24 22.41 -8.79
N GLU A 19 12.92 21.96 -9.85
CA GLU A 19 12.80 20.58 -10.32
C GLU A 19 13.45 19.59 -9.36
N ASP A 20 14.63 19.90 -8.83
CA ASP A 20 15.33 19.06 -7.86
C ASP A 20 14.51 18.95 -6.55
N GLN A 21 13.93 20.05 -6.09
CA GLN A 21 13.02 20.07 -4.95
C GLN A 21 11.79 19.18 -5.19
N ARG A 22 11.15 19.33 -6.36
CA ARG A 22 10.00 18.50 -6.74
C ARG A 22 10.33 17.01 -6.76
N ARG A 23 11.49 16.64 -7.30
CA ARG A 23 11.96 15.25 -7.33
C ARG A 23 12.19 14.71 -5.91
N ALA A 24 12.80 15.53 -5.04
CA ALA A 24 13.01 15.14 -3.65
C ALA A 24 11.67 14.91 -2.93
N ASP A 25 10.69 15.79 -3.12
CA ASP A 25 9.36 15.67 -2.52
C ASP A 25 8.61 14.42 -3.00
N LEU A 26 8.66 14.11 -4.31
CA LEU A 26 8.04 12.91 -4.87
C LEU A 26 8.67 11.63 -4.32
N LEU A 27 10.00 11.61 -4.17
CA LEU A 27 10.70 10.47 -3.54
C LEU A 27 10.33 10.32 -2.07
N ALA A 28 10.26 11.41 -1.32
CA ALA A 28 9.87 11.40 0.08
C ALA A 28 8.43 10.88 0.25
N ASN A 29 7.50 11.36 -0.57
CA ASN A 29 6.10 10.92 -0.57
C ASN A 29 5.99 9.43 -0.92
N SER A 30 6.66 8.95 -1.97
CA SER A 30 6.66 7.54 -2.34
C SER A 30 7.19 6.65 -1.21
N ARG A 31 8.29 7.06 -0.54
CA ARG A 31 8.84 6.32 0.61
C ARG A 31 7.89 6.31 1.80
N SER A 32 7.21 7.43 2.06
CA SER A 32 6.17 7.53 3.08
C SER A 32 5.01 6.56 2.79
N ASP A 33 4.55 6.54 1.55
CA ASP A 33 3.46 5.64 1.14
C ASP A 33 3.89 4.15 1.14
N ALA A 34 5.15 3.85 0.87
CA ALA A 34 5.71 2.51 1.04
C ALA A 34 5.72 2.02 2.51
N ASN A 35 5.78 2.94 3.48
CA ASN A 35 5.71 2.56 4.90
C ASN A 35 4.35 1.94 5.27
N TYR A 36 3.30 2.20 4.52
CA TYR A 36 2.00 1.58 4.77
C TYR A 36 2.00 0.06 4.51
N PHE A 37 2.95 -0.48 3.75
CA PHE A 37 3.16 -1.93 3.68
C PHE A 37 3.60 -2.52 5.03
N PHE A 38 4.48 -1.82 5.76
CA PHE A 38 4.92 -2.26 7.10
C PHE A 38 3.79 -2.15 8.12
N VAL A 39 2.97 -1.09 8.02
CA VAL A 39 1.78 -0.95 8.87
C VAL A 39 0.80 -2.09 8.59
N ALA A 40 0.51 -2.38 7.31
CA ALA A 40 -0.35 -3.47 6.92
C ALA A 40 0.18 -4.84 7.38
N ALA A 41 1.50 -5.08 7.26
CA ALA A 41 2.15 -6.30 7.75
C ALA A 41 2.03 -6.43 9.27
N GLY A 42 2.25 -5.35 10.02
CA GLY A 42 2.10 -5.32 11.47
C GLY A 42 0.67 -5.62 11.92
N LEU A 43 -0.31 -5.01 11.26
CA LEU A 43 -1.73 -5.26 11.54
C LEU A 43 -2.12 -6.71 11.21
N ALA A 44 -1.65 -7.27 10.08
CA ALA A 44 -1.89 -8.66 9.71
C ALA A 44 -1.26 -9.63 10.72
N ALA A 45 -0.03 -9.34 11.20
CA ALA A 45 0.63 -10.13 12.22
C ALA A 45 -0.12 -10.10 13.55
N LEU A 46 -0.58 -8.92 13.99
CA LEU A 46 -1.40 -8.76 15.19
C LEU A 46 -2.73 -9.51 15.07
N GLY A 47 -3.44 -9.36 13.94
CA GLY A 47 -4.70 -10.09 13.70
C GLY A 47 -4.51 -11.59 13.78
N THR A 48 -3.44 -12.12 13.18
CA THR A 48 -3.10 -13.54 13.24
C THR A 48 -2.73 -13.99 14.64
N GLY A 49 -1.96 -13.20 15.39
CA GLY A 49 -1.56 -13.51 16.78
C GLY A 49 -2.74 -13.53 17.76
N LEU A 50 -3.82 -12.81 17.47
CA LEU A 50 -5.03 -12.73 18.29
C LEU A 50 -6.08 -13.80 17.95
N LEU A 51 -5.91 -14.57 16.87
CA LEU A 51 -6.81 -15.65 16.46
C LEU A 51 -7.11 -16.67 17.59
N PRO A 52 -6.15 -17.09 18.45
CA PRO A 52 -6.43 -18.03 19.53
C PRO A 52 -7.40 -17.50 20.58
N VAL A 53 -7.44 -16.17 20.76
CA VAL A 53 -8.26 -15.49 21.79
C VAL A 53 -9.66 -15.15 21.27
N ARG A 54 -9.99 -15.54 20.02
CA ARG A 54 -11.24 -15.20 19.31
C ARG A 54 -11.53 -13.69 19.24
N LEU A 55 -10.51 -12.88 19.40
CA LEU A 55 -10.60 -11.44 19.21
C LEU A 55 -10.38 -11.13 17.71
N ASN A 56 -11.38 -11.37 16.88
CA ASN A 56 -11.43 -10.94 15.47
C ASN A 56 -11.60 -9.41 15.38
N ILE A 57 -10.65 -8.66 15.96
CA ILE A 57 -10.98 -7.28 16.28
C ILE A 57 -10.68 -6.31 15.15
N LEU A 58 -9.75 -6.51 14.22
CA LEU A 58 -9.41 -5.32 13.43
C LEU A 58 -8.83 -5.53 12.03
N VAL A 59 -8.16 -6.61 11.74
CA VAL A 59 -7.54 -6.77 10.43
C VAL A 59 -7.55 -8.24 10.04
N SER A 60 -8.66 -8.67 9.53
CA SER A 60 -8.76 -9.98 8.94
C SER A 60 -8.14 -9.93 7.54
N ILE A 61 -7.41 -10.97 7.19
CA ILE A 61 -7.05 -11.24 5.82
C ILE A 61 -8.25 -11.99 5.26
N GLY A 62 -9.06 -11.32 4.42
CA GLY A 62 -10.37 -11.84 3.97
C GLY A 62 -10.31 -13.24 3.39
N VAL A 63 -9.27 -13.53 2.59
CA VAL A 63 -9.05 -14.89 2.04
C VAL A 63 -8.78 -15.90 3.14
N LEU A 64 -8.00 -15.58 4.17
CA LEU A 64 -7.72 -16.50 5.28
C LEU A 64 -8.93 -16.72 6.17
N ASP A 65 -9.76 -15.70 6.35
CA ASP A 65 -11.01 -15.83 7.11
C ASP A 65 -12.05 -16.68 6.38
N LEU A 66 -12.18 -16.50 5.05
CA LEU A 66 -13.01 -17.40 4.24
C LEU A 66 -12.53 -18.86 4.34
N LEU A 67 -11.24 -19.09 4.18
CA LEU A 67 -10.66 -20.41 4.38
C LEU A 67 -10.91 -20.92 5.80
N GLY A 68 -10.87 -20.03 6.82
CA GLY A 68 -11.15 -20.34 8.21
C GLY A 68 -12.57 -20.82 8.48
N LEU A 69 -13.54 -20.22 7.81
CA LEU A 69 -14.94 -20.62 7.92
C LEU A 69 -15.19 -22.02 7.33
N TYR A 70 -14.60 -22.31 6.18
CA TYR A 70 -14.84 -23.56 5.45
C TYR A 70 -13.87 -24.68 5.82
N GLY A 71 -12.66 -24.37 6.25
CA GLY A 71 -11.61 -25.37 6.48
C GLY A 71 -11.62 -26.04 7.86
N ARG A 72 -12.20 -25.39 8.87
CA ARG A 72 -12.21 -25.93 10.27
C ARG A 72 -12.90 -27.28 10.40
N SER A 73 -13.82 -27.59 9.50
CA SER A 73 -14.57 -28.86 9.51
C SER A 73 -13.85 -29.99 8.76
N LEU A 74 -12.77 -29.70 8.03
CA LEU A 74 -12.25 -30.63 7.03
C LEU A 74 -10.93 -31.32 7.42
N ASN A 75 -10.06 -30.74 8.29
CA ASN A 75 -8.77 -31.36 8.57
C ASN A 75 -8.10 -30.84 9.85
N PRO A 76 -7.53 -31.69 10.75
CA PRO A 76 -6.80 -31.28 11.95
C PRO A 76 -5.48 -30.52 11.66
N VAL A 77 -4.91 -30.63 10.46
CA VAL A 77 -3.69 -29.90 10.03
C VAL A 77 -4.01 -28.45 9.63
N TYR A 78 -5.27 -28.14 9.48
CA TYR A 78 -5.76 -26.85 8.99
C TYR A 78 -5.23 -25.61 9.78
N PRO A 79 -5.18 -25.59 11.13
CA PRO A 79 -4.66 -24.45 11.86
C PRO A 79 -3.20 -24.12 11.52
N LEU A 80 -2.36 -25.14 11.36
CA LEU A 80 -0.94 -24.95 11.00
C LEU A 80 -0.79 -24.34 9.60
N ALA A 81 -1.58 -24.80 8.64
CA ALA A 81 -1.58 -24.26 7.29
C ALA A 81 -2.02 -22.78 7.28
N MET A 82 -2.99 -22.39 8.10
CA MET A 82 -3.44 -21.01 8.23
C MET A 82 -2.34 -20.09 8.80
N TYR A 83 -1.67 -20.51 9.86
CA TYR A 83 -0.55 -19.73 10.41
C TYR A 83 0.59 -19.60 9.40
N GLY A 84 0.89 -20.67 8.64
CA GLY A 84 1.87 -20.63 7.55
C GLY A 84 1.49 -19.64 6.46
N ALA A 85 0.24 -19.64 6.01
CA ALA A 85 -0.27 -18.70 5.00
C ALA A 85 -0.24 -17.24 5.50
N ALA A 86 -0.63 -17.02 6.76
CA ALA A 86 -0.57 -15.69 7.37
C ALA A 86 0.87 -15.17 7.51
N ALA A 87 1.80 -16.03 7.90
CA ALA A 87 3.22 -15.67 7.96
C ALA A 87 3.77 -15.33 6.56
N ALA A 88 3.43 -16.13 5.55
CA ALA A 88 3.82 -15.84 4.16
C ALA A 88 3.25 -14.49 3.68
N TRP A 89 2.00 -14.18 4.03
CA TRP A 89 1.39 -12.88 3.72
C TRP A 89 2.13 -11.71 4.35
N VAL A 90 2.46 -11.81 5.64
CA VAL A 90 3.25 -10.78 6.35
C VAL A 90 4.62 -10.60 5.70
N ILE A 91 5.34 -11.70 5.41
CA ILE A 91 6.66 -11.66 4.76
C ILE A 91 6.55 -10.99 3.38
N MET A 92 5.53 -11.31 2.61
CA MET A 92 5.28 -10.72 1.31
C MET A 92 5.03 -9.19 1.42
N LEU A 93 4.22 -8.74 2.37
CA LEU A 93 3.99 -7.31 2.58
C LEU A 93 5.28 -6.58 2.99
N LEU A 94 6.10 -7.18 3.85
CA LEU A 94 7.41 -6.62 4.20
C LEU A 94 8.32 -6.51 2.97
N ALA A 95 8.39 -7.54 2.14
CA ALA A 95 9.18 -7.52 0.90
C ALA A 95 8.71 -6.43 -0.07
N LEU A 96 7.38 -6.28 -0.25
CA LEU A 96 6.79 -5.19 -1.06
C LEU A 96 7.10 -3.81 -0.47
N GLY A 97 7.07 -3.66 0.85
CA GLY A 97 7.44 -2.43 1.54
C GLY A 97 8.90 -2.03 1.26
N PHE A 98 9.83 -2.97 1.37
CA PHE A 98 11.24 -2.72 1.04
C PHE A 98 11.43 -2.40 -0.45
N ALA A 99 10.78 -3.13 -1.36
CA ALA A 99 10.85 -2.85 -2.79
C ALA A 99 10.26 -1.47 -3.12
N GLY A 100 9.13 -1.09 -2.52
CA GLY A 100 8.50 0.23 -2.69
C GLY A 100 9.40 1.37 -2.20
N ARG A 101 10.06 1.21 -1.04
CA ARG A 101 11.04 2.19 -0.53
C ARG A 101 12.27 2.36 -1.43
N ASN A 102 12.64 1.30 -2.13
CA ASN A 102 13.73 1.31 -3.11
C ASN A 102 13.29 1.87 -4.49
N GLY A 103 12.07 2.38 -4.62
CA GLY A 103 11.58 3.02 -5.82
C GLY A 103 11.02 2.05 -6.87
N HIS A 104 10.75 0.81 -6.52
CA HIS A 104 10.16 -0.16 -7.45
C HIS A 104 8.65 0.00 -7.56
N ARG A 105 8.16 0.58 -8.65
CA ARG A 105 6.73 0.81 -8.93
C ARG A 105 5.89 -0.47 -8.91
N TRP A 106 6.45 -1.59 -9.38
CA TRP A 106 5.74 -2.87 -9.40
C TRP A 106 5.29 -3.32 -8.00
N ALA A 107 6.02 -2.93 -6.94
CA ALA A 107 5.66 -3.30 -5.57
C ALA A 107 4.31 -2.71 -5.16
N PHE A 108 4.04 -1.45 -5.52
CA PHE A 108 2.75 -0.81 -5.26
C PHE A 108 1.63 -1.47 -6.07
N LEU A 109 1.88 -1.79 -7.35
CA LEU A 109 0.91 -2.50 -8.19
C LEU A 109 0.57 -3.88 -7.61
N ALA A 110 1.59 -4.64 -7.19
CA ALA A 110 1.39 -5.94 -6.57
C ALA A 110 0.57 -5.83 -5.27
N GLY A 111 0.89 -4.86 -4.41
CA GLY A 111 0.13 -4.59 -3.19
C GLY A 111 -1.34 -4.25 -3.47
N MET A 112 -1.60 -3.37 -4.43
CA MET A 112 -2.96 -3.00 -4.82
C MET A 112 -3.75 -4.20 -5.37
N LEU A 113 -3.13 -5.05 -6.18
CA LEU A 113 -3.78 -6.25 -6.72
C LEU A 113 -4.10 -7.26 -5.61
N LEU A 114 -3.16 -7.49 -4.68
CA LEU A 114 -3.35 -8.42 -3.57
C LEU A 114 -4.46 -7.94 -2.62
N TYR A 115 -4.44 -6.69 -2.21
CA TYR A 115 -5.47 -6.13 -1.33
C TYR A 115 -6.79 -5.94 -2.06
N GLY A 116 -6.77 -5.63 -3.36
CA GLY A 116 -7.96 -5.58 -4.19
C GLY A 116 -8.65 -6.95 -4.29
N ALA A 117 -7.88 -8.01 -4.47
CA ALA A 117 -8.41 -9.38 -4.46
C ALA A 117 -8.97 -9.77 -3.08
N ASP A 118 -8.29 -9.37 -2.00
CA ASP A 118 -8.74 -9.61 -0.63
C ASP A 118 -10.03 -8.84 -0.31
N MET A 119 -10.20 -7.63 -0.84
CA MET A 119 -11.43 -6.84 -0.71
C MET A 119 -12.65 -7.56 -1.30
N ILE A 120 -12.48 -8.34 -2.39
CA ILE A 120 -13.58 -9.13 -2.97
C ILE A 120 -14.05 -10.19 -1.96
N ALA A 121 -13.12 -10.86 -1.28
CA ALA A 121 -13.44 -11.81 -0.23
C ALA A 121 -14.17 -11.15 0.96
N LEU A 122 -13.74 -9.94 1.36
CA LEU A 122 -14.35 -9.18 2.45
C LEU A 122 -15.78 -8.71 2.14
N ILE A 123 -16.07 -8.39 0.88
CA ILE A 123 -17.45 -8.08 0.45
C ILE A 123 -18.36 -9.30 0.69
N ALA A 124 -17.90 -10.49 0.36
CA ALA A 124 -18.64 -11.73 0.58
C ALA A 124 -18.92 -12.00 2.07
N MET A 125 -18.08 -11.46 2.97
CA MET A 125 -18.21 -11.59 4.42
C MET A 125 -18.98 -10.43 5.09
N PHE A 126 -19.47 -9.45 4.32
CA PHE A 126 -20.14 -8.23 4.83
C PHE A 126 -19.32 -7.45 5.87
N SER A 127 -18.01 -7.50 5.81
CA SER A 127 -17.11 -6.80 6.76
C SER A 127 -16.76 -5.40 6.27
N LEU A 128 -17.69 -4.46 6.37
CA LEU A 128 -17.53 -3.09 5.85
C LEU A 128 -16.37 -2.33 6.48
N TRP A 129 -16.08 -2.56 7.77
CA TRP A 129 -14.96 -1.90 8.46
C TRP A 129 -13.62 -2.33 7.90
N VAL A 130 -13.41 -3.64 7.80
CA VAL A 130 -12.16 -4.20 7.26
C VAL A 130 -11.97 -3.81 5.81
N PHE A 131 -13.05 -3.80 5.02
CA PHE A 131 -13.07 -3.29 3.65
C PHE A 131 -12.57 -1.84 3.58
N GLY A 132 -13.04 -0.95 4.47
CA GLY A 132 -12.59 0.44 4.53
C GLY A 132 -11.09 0.58 4.80
N VAL A 133 -10.54 -0.25 5.70
CA VAL A 133 -9.09 -0.31 5.98
C VAL A 133 -8.30 -0.75 4.74
N HIS A 134 -8.77 -1.77 4.02
CA HIS A 134 -8.12 -2.23 2.78
C HIS A 134 -8.16 -1.16 1.69
N ALA A 135 -9.30 -0.49 1.52
CA ALA A 135 -9.45 0.61 0.57
C ALA A 135 -8.48 1.76 0.86
N PHE A 136 -8.27 2.07 2.15
CA PHE A 136 -7.29 3.07 2.55
C PHE A 136 -5.86 2.69 2.15
N PHE A 137 -5.43 1.44 2.36
CA PHE A 137 -4.10 0.99 1.95
C PHE A 137 -3.94 1.02 0.43
N VAL A 138 -4.93 0.51 -0.32
CA VAL A 138 -4.94 0.56 -1.79
C VAL A 138 -4.80 2.01 -2.28
N PHE A 139 -5.52 2.95 -1.69
CA PHE A 139 -5.43 4.36 -2.01
C PHE A 139 -4.03 4.94 -1.74
N LYS A 140 -3.41 4.60 -0.60
CA LYS A 140 -2.05 5.04 -0.27
C LYS A 140 -1.01 4.49 -1.23
N TRP A 141 -1.10 3.24 -1.60
CA TRP A 141 -0.20 2.63 -2.58
C TRP A 141 -0.40 3.18 -3.99
N PHE A 142 -1.64 3.55 -4.36
CA PHE A 142 -1.91 4.26 -5.61
C PHE A 142 -1.20 5.63 -5.64
N GLN A 143 -1.22 6.38 -4.53
CA GLN A 143 -0.49 7.65 -4.43
C GLN A 143 1.03 7.45 -4.57
N GLY A 144 1.60 6.46 -3.89
CA GLY A 144 3.02 6.12 -4.00
C GLY A 144 3.44 5.69 -5.40
N GLN A 145 2.61 4.87 -6.07
CA GLN A 145 2.83 4.49 -7.46
C GLN A 145 2.78 5.69 -8.41
N LYS A 146 1.82 6.61 -8.21
CA LYS A 146 1.69 7.83 -9.00
C LYS A 146 2.93 8.71 -8.82
N ALA A 147 3.39 8.92 -7.59
CA ALA A 147 4.59 9.71 -7.31
C ALA A 147 5.83 9.16 -8.04
N LEU A 148 6.03 7.83 -8.05
CA LEU A 148 7.11 7.19 -8.79
C LEU A 148 6.94 7.27 -10.31
N LYS A 149 5.70 7.24 -10.81
CA LYS A 149 5.42 7.44 -12.23
C LYS A 149 5.83 8.84 -12.65
N ASP A 150 5.43 9.86 -11.90
CA ASP A 150 5.74 11.27 -12.20
C ASP A 150 7.25 11.57 -12.14
N LEU A 151 8.01 10.78 -11.35
CA LEU A 151 9.46 10.83 -11.32
C LEU A 151 10.12 10.23 -12.57
N GLN A 152 9.58 9.14 -13.09
CA GLN A 152 10.15 8.41 -14.23
C GLN A 152 9.74 9.01 -15.57
N ASP A 153 8.56 9.65 -15.64
CA ASP A 153 7.98 10.25 -16.84
C ASP A 153 7.63 11.73 -16.59
N PRO A 154 8.63 12.63 -16.44
CA PRO A 154 8.37 14.03 -16.07
C PRO A 154 7.56 14.80 -17.12
N GLY A 155 7.46 14.30 -18.36
CA GLY A 155 6.64 14.89 -19.44
C GLY A 155 5.17 14.47 -19.44
N ALA A 156 4.78 13.43 -18.69
CA ALA A 156 3.39 12.91 -18.69
C ALA A 156 2.45 13.68 -17.74
N SER A 157 2.95 14.57 -16.90
CA SER A 157 2.18 15.31 -15.89
C SER A 157 1.68 16.69 -16.33
N THR A 158 1.74 17.01 -17.62
CA THR A 158 1.32 18.32 -18.16
C THR A 158 -0.04 18.32 -18.85
N PHE A 159 -0.90 17.32 -18.57
CA PHE A 159 -2.30 17.31 -19.04
C PHE A 159 -3.28 17.22 -17.88
#